data_e94105f70007fc47723829332ee16081
#
_entry.id   e94105f70007fc47723829332ee16081
#
_cell.length_a   1.000
_cell.length_b   1.000
_cell.length_c   1.000
_cell.angle_alpha   90.00
_cell.angle_beta   90.00
_cell.angle_gamma   90.00
#
_symmetry.space_group_name_H-M   'P 1'
#
loop_
_entity.id
_entity.type
_entity.pdbx_description
1 polymer ?
#
loop_
_entity_poly.entity_id
_entity_poly.type
_entity_poly.pdbx_seq_one_letter_code
_entity_poly.pdbx_strand_id
1 'polypeptide(L)'
;MLASYNQLFHNNKIWVQKKLDENPEYFQKLAKGQEPDYLWIGCSDSRVPANEITGTKPGEMFVHRNIANMIVHSDMNMLSVLSYAVEVLKVKHIIVCGHYECGGVIAAMGNKQFGLIDNWLRHIKDVYRL
;
A
#
# COMPACT_ATOMS: atom_id res chain seq x y z
N MET A 1 -22.68 8.26 10.10
CA MET A 1 -22.97 6.86 10.49
C MET A 1 -21.92 5.96 9.86
N LEU A 2 -21.27 5.14 10.65
CA LEU A 2 -20.33 4.15 10.10
C LEU A 2 -21.11 3.07 9.36
N ALA A 3 -20.73 2.77 8.13
CA ALA A 3 -21.25 1.64 7.40
C ALA A 3 -20.90 0.35 8.14
N SER A 4 -21.85 -0.55 8.33
CA SER A 4 -21.57 -1.86 8.86
C SER A 4 -20.69 -2.66 7.87
N TYR A 5 -20.00 -3.69 8.33
CA TYR A 5 -19.25 -4.57 7.42
C TYR A 5 -20.16 -5.23 6.37
N ASN A 6 -21.45 -5.39 6.66
CA ASN A 6 -22.43 -5.87 5.70
C ASN A 6 -22.56 -4.94 4.49
N GLN A 7 -22.41 -3.63 4.70
CA GLN A 7 -22.39 -2.67 3.60
C GLN A 7 -21.21 -2.91 2.66
N LEU A 8 -20.06 -3.33 3.20
CA LEU A 8 -18.89 -3.66 2.38
C LEU A 8 -19.15 -4.87 1.49
N PHE A 9 -19.80 -5.91 1.99
CA PHE A 9 -20.21 -7.05 1.17
C PHE A 9 -21.21 -6.66 0.09
N HIS A 10 -22.17 -5.81 0.42
CA HIS A 10 -23.13 -5.28 -0.55
C HIS A 10 -22.42 -4.50 -1.65
N ASN A 11 -21.55 -3.57 -1.27
CA ASN A 11 -20.75 -2.78 -2.22
C ASN A 11 -19.88 -3.68 -3.12
N ASN A 12 -19.27 -4.73 -2.54
CA ASN A 12 -18.47 -5.68 -3.30
C ASN A 12 -19.28 -6.43 -4.35
N LYS A 13 -20.50 -6.86 -4.02
CA LYS A 13 -21.40 -7.50 -4.99
C LYS A 13 -21.73 -6.57 -6.16
N ILE A 14 -22.02 -5.32 -5.87
CA ILE A 14 -22.29 -4.29 -6.90
C ILE A 14 -21.04 -4.09 -7.78
N TRP A 15 -19.87 -3.98 -7.16
CA TRP A 15 -18.62 -3.82 -7.88
C TRP A 15 -18.33 -5.02 -8.79
N VAL A 16 -18.50 -6.25 -8.30
CA VAL A 16 -18.33 -7.47 -9.09
C VAL A 16 -19.26 -7.45 -10.31
N GLN A 17 -20.56 -7.16 -10.10
CA GLN A 17 -21.54 -7.14 -11.17
C GLN A 17 -21.20 -6.09 -12.23
N LYS A 18 -20.80 -4.90 -11.78
CA LYS A 18 -20.38 -3.83 -12.69
C LYS A 18 -19.18 -4.26 -13.56
N LYS A 19 -18.19 -4.92 -12.97
CA LYS A 19 -17.03 -5.41 -13.72
C LYS A 19 -17.40 -6.48 -14.75
N LEU A 20 -18.30 -7.38 -14.39
CA LEU A 20 -18.80 -8.42 -15.31
C LEU A 20 -19.66 -7.84 -16.44
N ASP A 21 -20.44 -6.80 -16.15
CA ASP A 21 -21.24 -6.10 -17.16
C ASP A 21 -20.34 -5.38 -18.18
N GLU A 22 -19.24 -4.78 -17.72
CA GLU A 22 -18.26 -4.11 -18.57
C GLU A 22 -17.43 -5.12 -19.38
N ASN A 23 -17.04 -6.24 -18.77
CA ASN A 23 -16.27 -7.31 -19.39
C ASN A 23 -16.53 -8.64 -18.69
N PRO A 24 -17.30 -9.56 -19.32
CA PRO A 24 -17.61 -10.86 -18.72
C PRO A 24 -16.39 -11.72 -18.34
N GLU A 25 -15.24 -11.49 -18.97
CA GLU A 25 -13.99 -12.22 -18.71
C GLU A 25 -13.05 -11.51 -17.73
N TYR A 26 -13.50 -10.42 -17.10
CA TYR A 26 -12.64 -9.58 -16.26
C TYR A 26 -11.86 -10.36 -15.19
N PHE A 27 -12.57 -11.15 -14.39
CA PHE A 27 -11.93 -11.93 -13.32
C PHE A 27 -11.13 -13.12 -13.83
N GLN A 28 -11.56 -13.73 -14.92
CA GLN A 28 -10.82 -14.83 -15.55
C GLN A 28 -9.47 -14.35 -16.08
N LYS A 29 -9.39 -13.15 -16.64
CA LYS A 29 -8.14 -12.54 -17.10
C LYS A 29 -7.21 -12.22 -15.93
N LEU A 30 -7.75 -11.62 -14.85
CA LEU A 30 -6.96 -11.33 -13.64
C LEU A 30 -6.43 -12.59 -12.97
N ALA A 31 -7.20 -13.68 -12.98
CA ALA A 31 -6.81 -14.95 -12.35
C ALA A 31 -5.62 -15.63 -13.03
N LYS A 32 -5.27 -15.25 -14.26
CA LYS A 32 -4.12 -15.83 -14.99
C LYS A 32 -2.77 -15.43 -14.43
N GLY A 33 -2.69 -14.38 -13.63
CA GLY A 33 -1.46 -13.90 -13.02
C GLY A 33 -1.40 -12.38 -12.94
N GLN A 34 -0.23 -11.88 -12.58
CA GLN A 34 0.02 -10.45 -12.51
C GLN A 34 1.37 -10.11 -13.14
N GLU A 35 1.41 -8.98 -13.83
CA GLU A 35 2.62 -8.44 -14.44
C GLU A 35 2.69 -6.92 -14.18
N PRO A 36 2.80 -6.50 -12.91
CA PRO A 36 2.84 -5.08 -12.59
C PRO A 36 4.15 -4.45 -13.06
N ASP A 37 4.07 -3.24 -13.60
CA ASP A 37 5.26 -2.47 -13.95
C ASP A 37 5.87 -1.75 -12.75
N TYR A 38 5.12 -1.63 -11.66
CA TYR A 38 5.48 -0.80 -10.51
C TYR A 38 5.45 -1.59 -9.20
N LEU A 39 6.46 -1.36 -8.36
CA LEU A 39 6.34 -1.56 -6.92
C LEU A 39 6.06 -0.20 -6.28
N TRP A 40 4.98 -0.10 -5.55
CA TRP A 40 4.61 1.08 -4.78
C TRP A 40 4.82 0.82 -3.30
N ILE A 41 5.59 1.68 -2.65
CA ILE A 41 5.81 1.67 -1.21
C ILE A 41 5.22 2.96 -0.65
N GLY A 42 4.12 2.84 0.07
CA GLY A 42 3.36 3.96 0.56
C GLY A 42 2.99 3.87 2.03
N CYS A 43 2.36 4.93 2.52
CA CYS A 43 1.85 4.97 3.87
C CYS A 43 0.57 4.16 4.01
N SER A 44 0.36 3.57 5.20
CA SER A 44 -0.90 2.91 5.56
C SER A 44 -2.07 3.88 5.74
N ASP A 45 -1.82 5.17 5.72
CA ASP A 45 -2.85 6.21 5.87
C ASP A 45 -4.01 5.98 4.90
N SER A 46 -5.22 5.96 5.43
CA SER A 46 -6.43 5.64 4.67
C SER A 46 -6.77 6.64 3.56
N ARG A 47 -6.17 7.82 3.61
CA ARG A 47 -6.43 8.91 2.65
C ARG A 47 -5.65 8.76 1.34
N VAL A 48 -4.66 7.85 1.28
CA VAL A 48 -3.74 7.72 0.14
C VAL A 48 -3.70 6.29 -0.44
N PRO A 49 -4.83 5.74 -0.90
CA PRO A 49 -4.85 4.42 -1.53
C PRO A 49 -4.14 4.48 -2.89
N ALA A 50 -3.15 3.60 -3.09
CA ALA A 50 -2.22 3.65 -4.21
C ALA A 50 -2.87 3.68 -5.59
N ASN A 51 -3.79 2.76 -5.85
CA ASN A 51 -4.44 2.67 -7.16
C ASN A 51 -5.37 3.85 -7.43
N GLU A 52 -6.06 4.35 -6.41
CA GLU A 52 -6.97 5.48 -6.53
C GLU A 52 -6.22 6.76 -6.92
N ILE A 53 -5.16 7.09 -6.20
CA ILE A 53 -4.43 8.35 -6.43
C ILE A 53 -3.57 8.34 -7.69
N THR A 54 -3.26 7.18 -8.24
CA THR A 54 -2.47 7.05 -9.48
C THR A 54 -3.31 6.70 -10.70
N GLY A 55 -4.61 6.44 -10.52
CA GLY A 55 -5.49 6.05 -11.61
C GLY A 55 -5.11 4.69 -12.23
N THR A 56 -4.50 3.79 -11.47
CA THR A 56 -4.13 2.46 -11.94
C THR A 56 -5.22 1.43 -11.63
N LYS A 57 -5.25 0.38 -12.43
CA LYS A 57 -6.22 -0.71 -12.31
C LYS A 57 -5.63 -1.88 -11.51
N PRO A 58 -6.48 -2.79 -10.99
CA PRO A 58 -5.99 -4.03 -10.39
C PRO A 58 -5.03 -4.76 -11.34
N GLY A 59 -3.89 -5.22 -10.80
CA GLY A 59 -2.85 -5.91 -11.55
C GLY A 59 -1.72 -5.03 -12.07
N GLU A 60 -1.88 -3.71 -12.11
CA GLU A 60 -0.87 -2.80 -12.64
C GLU A 60 0.21 -2.42 -11.63
N MET A 61 -0.08 -2.55 -10.33
CA MET A 61 0.80 -2.09 -9.27
C MET A 61 0.89 -3.11 -8.14
N PHE A 62 2.11 -3.50 -7.77
CA PHE A 62 2.39 -4.31 -6.60
C PHE A 62 2.62 -3.37 -5.42
N VAL A 63 1.86 -3.54 -4.33
CA VAL A 63 1.74 -2.51 -3.28
C VAL A 63 2.22 -3.04 -1.94
N HIS A 64 3.09 -2.28 -1.29
CA HIS A 64 3.43 -2.43 0.13
C HIS A 64 3.12 -1.13 0.87
N ARG A 65 2.51 -1.24 2.05
CA ARG A 65 2.15 -0.08 2.87
C ARG A 65 2.50 -0.32 4.33
N ASN A 66 3.08 0.69 4.96
CA ASN A 66 3.38 0.69 6.39
C ASN A 66 3.23 2.11 6.96
N ILE A 67 3.49 2.29 8.24
CA ILE A 67 3.45 3.62 8.83
C ILE A 67 4.61 4.45 8.29
N ALA A 68 4.26 5.53 7.58
CA ALA A 68 5.20 6.49 6.99
C ALA A 68 6.06 5.94 5.85
N ASN A 69 5.54 4.99 5.06
CA ASN A 69 6.20 4.48 3.84
C ASN A 69 7.69 4.16 4.02
N MET A 70 8.03 3.49 5.10
CA MET A 70 9.42 3.20 5.47
C MET A 70 9.97 1.97 4.76
N ILE A 71 11.27 2.04 4.45
CA ILE A 71 12.06 0.88 4.03
C ILE A 71 13.14 0.68 5.08
N VAL A 72 12.91 -0.25 5.99
CA VAL A 72 13.83 -0.59 7.08
C VAL A 72 14.65 -1.80 6.66
N HIS A 73 15.97 -1.69 6.68
CA HIS A 73 16.90 -2.71 6.18
C HIS A 73 16.85 -4.05 6.93
N SER A 74 16.24 -4.10 8.09
CA SER A 74 16.01 -5.32 8.87
C SER A 74 14.56 -5.78 8.88
N ASP A 75 13.67 -5.09 8.18
CA ASP A 75 12.24 -5.43 8.11
C ASP A 75 12.01 -6.51 7.04
N MET A 76 11.94 -7.77 7.47
CA MET A 76 11.75 -8.90 6.59
C MET A 76 10.43 -8.82 5.80
N ASN A 77 9.40 -8.21 6.35
CA ASN A 77 8.14 -8.00 5.65
C ASN A 77 8.34 -7.15 4.39
N MET A 78 8.91 -5.96 4.55
CA MET A 78 9.20 -5.06 3.43
C MET A 78 10.21 -5.68 2.45
N LEU A 79 11.27 -6.28 2.96
CA LEU A 79 12.32 -6.90 2.12
C LEU A 79 11.78 -8.07 1.30
N SER A 80 10.84 -8.86 1.82
CA SER A 80 10.20 -9.94 1.08
C SER A 80 9.36 -9.41 -0.08
N VAL A 81 8.64 -8.32 0.11
CA VAL A 81 7.88 -7.65 -0.96
C VAL A 81 8.84 -7.12 -2.03
N LEU A 82 9.91 -6.47 -1.62
CA LEU A 82 10.92 -5.92 -2.52
C LEU A 82 11.58 -7.02 -3.35
N SER A 83 12.03 -8.10 -2.71
CA SER A 83 12.65 -9.26 -3.36
C SER A 83 11.71 -9.89 -4.39
N TYR A 84 10.47 -10.13 -4.03
CA TYR A 84 9.47 -10.69 -4.94
C TYR A 84 9.20 -9.77 -6.13
N ALA A 85 9.04 -8.48 -5.89
CA ALA A 85 8.81 -7.50 -6.95
C ALA A 85 9.96 -7.45 -7.96
N VAL A 86 11.19 -7.41 -7.48
CA VAL A 86 12.38 -7.27 -8.33
C VAL A 86 12.77 -8.59 -8.99
N GLU A 87 12.83 -9.67 -8.23
CA GLU A 87 13.38 -10.94 -8.71
C GLU A 87 12.36 -11.80 -9.44
N VAL A 88 11.12 -11.81 -9.00
CA VAL A 88 10.04 -12.64 -9.56
C VAL A 88 9.18 -11.86 -10.55
N LEU A 89 8.60 -10.75 -10.13
CA LEU A 89 7.69 -9.96 -10.96
C LEU A 89 8.42 -9.09 -11.98
N LYS A 90 9.70 -8.80 -11.76
CA LYS A 90 10.51 -7.98 -12.67
C LYS A 90 9.92 -6.59 -12.92
N VAL A 91 9.44 -5.94 -11.88
CA VAL A 91 8.91 -4.58 -11.99
C VAL A 91 9.93 -3.63 -12.62
N LYS A 92 9.46 -2.66 -13.37
CA LYS A 92 10.33 -1.69 -14.06
C LYS A 92 10.69 -0.51 -13.19
N HIS A 93 9.81 -0.18 -12.23
CA HIS A 93 9.97 1.00 -11.37
C HIS A 93 9.63 0.68 -9.92
N ILE A 94 10.39 1.26 -9.02
CA ILE A 94 10.11 1.25 -7.58
C ILE A 94 9.77 2.69 -7.18
N ILE A 95 8.60 2.88 -6.60
CA ILE A 95 8.10 4.19 -6.19
C ILE A 95 7.96 4.20 -4.67
N VAL A 96 8.63 5.13 -4.01
CA VAL A 96 8.43 5.42 -2.59
C VAL A 96 7.63 6.72 -2.51
N CYS A 97 6.41 6.63 -2.00
CA CYS A 97 5.50 7.77 -1.99
C CYS A 97 5.14 8.17 -0.55
N GLY A 98 5.55 9.37 -0.17
CA GLY A 98 5.09 10.04 1.04
C GLY A 98 3.81 10.84 0.79
N HIS A 99 3.24 11.36 1.86
CA HIS A 99 2.09 12.26 1.76
C HIS A 99 2.15 13.37 2.81
N TYR A 100 1.44 14.44 2.56
CA TYR A 100 1.32 15.53 3.53
C TYR A 100 0.55 15.08 4.76
N GLU A 101 0.83 15.73 5.90
CA GLU A 101 0.16 15.45 7.18
C GLU A 101 0.26 13.98 7.62
N CYS A 102 1.41 13.36 7.37
CA CYS A 102 1.66 11.98 7.79
C CYS A 102 1.79 11.90 9.31
N GLY A 103 0.86 11.22 9.97
CA GLY A 103 0.85 11.07 11.42
C GLY A 103 2.11 10.39 11.97
N GLY A 104 2.66 9.41 11.26
CA GLY A 104 3.90 8.73 11.66
C GLY A 104 5.11 9.65 11.63
N VAL A 105 5.25 10.46 10.58
CA VAL A 105 6.33 11.45 10.48
C VAL A 105 6.18 12.53 11.55
N ILE A 106 4.98 13.07 11.74
CA ILE A 106 4.70 14.09 12.77
C ILE A 106 5.05 13.54 14.15
N ALA A 107 4.60 12.34 14.49
CA ALA A 107 4.89 11.69 15.77
C ALA A 107 6.39 11.44 15.97
N ALA A 108 7.10 11.05 14.92
CA ALA A 108 8.55 10.81 14.97
C ALA A 108 9.35 12.11 15.20
N MET A 109 8.85 13.25 14.76
CA MET A 109 9.48 14.57 14.98
C MET A 109 9.31 15.10 16.40
N GLY A 110 8.39 14.53 17.16
CA GLY A 110 8.13 14.90 18.55
C GLY A 110 8.81 13.98 19.57
N ASN A 111 8.52 14.21 20.85
CA ASN A 111 9.10 13.45 21.96
C ASN A 111 8.04 12.71 22.79
N LYS A 112 6.78 12.75 22.38
CA LYS A 112 5.71 12.04 23.07
C LYS A 112 5.90 10.54 22.95
N GLN A 113 5.64 9.82 24.03
CA GLN A 113 5.64 8.35 24.05
C GLN A 113 4.21 7.85 23.80
N PHE A 114 4.08 6.92 22.85
CA PHE A 114 2.81 6.34 22.43
C PHE A 114 2.66 4.86 22.82
N GLY A 115 3.75 4.18 23.08
CA GLY A 115 3.77 2.75 23.37
C GLY A 115 4.49 1.93 22.30
N LEU A 116 3.92 0.80 21.86
CA LEU A 116 4.55 -0.13 20.92
C LEU A 116 5.07 0.56 19.65
N ILE A 117 4.31 1.50 19.09
CA ILE A 117 4.67 2.19 17.84
C ILE A 117 5.97 2.98 17.96
N ASP A 118 6.39 3.34 19.17
CA ASP A 118 7.65 4.07 19.38
C ASP A 118 8.86 3.33 18.79
N ASN A 119 8.82 1.99 18.79
CA ASN A 119 9.86 1.17 18.18
C ASN A 119 9.96 1.41 16.67
N TRP A 120 8.84 1.55 16.00
CA TRP A 120 8.79 1.87 14.57
C TRP A 120 9.17 3.33 14.30
N LEU A 121 8.71 4.26 15.12
CA LEU A 121 9.01 5.68 14.99
C LEU A 121 10.50 5.99 15.10
N ARG A 122 11.29 5.17 15.82
CA ARG A 122 12.75 5.30 15.86
C ARG A 122 13.39 5.17 14.49
N HIS A 123 12.89 4.29 13.64
CA HIS A 123 13.38 4.15 12.27
C HIS A 123 13.11 5.40 11.45
N ILE A 124 11.96 6.05 11.66
CA ILE A 124 11.63 7.32 11.00
C ILE A 124 12.57 8.43 11.52
N LYS A 125 12.82 8.46 12.83
CA LYS A 125 13.78 9.40 13.43
C LYS A 125 15.19 9.26 12.85
N ASP A 126 15.64 8.04 12.58
CA ASP A 126 16.95 7.79 11.99
C ASP A 126 17.07 8.45 10.61
N VAL A 127 16.03 8.34 9.78
CA VAL A 127 15.98 9.01 8.47
C VAL A 127 15.99 10.54 8.64
N TYR A 128 15.24 11.05 9.59
CA TYR A 128 15.16 12.49 9.86
C TYR A 128 16.50 13.09 10.30
N ARG A 129 17.34 12.29 10.96
CA ARG A 129 18.66 12.72 11.45
C ARG A 129 19.77 12.69 10.40
N LEU A 130 19.52 12.05 9.25
CA LEU A 130 20.47 12.04 8.13
C LEU A 130 20.52 13.40 7.43
#